data_a355201ae4b7335c5a7ddcfba4c66951
#
_entry.id   a355201ae4b7335c5a7ddcfba4c66951
#
_cell.length_a   1.000
_cell.length_b   1.000
_cell.length_c   1.000
_cell.angle_alpha   90.00
_cell.angle_beta   90.00
_cell.angle_gamma   90.00
#
_symmetry.space_group_name_H-M   'P 1'
#
loop_
_entity.id
_entity.type
_entity.pdbx_description
1 polymer ?
#
loop_
_entity_poly.entity_id
_entity_poly.type
_entity_poly.pdbx_seq_one_letter_code
_entity_poly.pdbx_strand_id
1 'polypeptide(L)'
;MTKIKNTKKGMAKKTLSMSLVVAMLATSNVPVWAAEFSDGSDVAVTSDAEASVAETFSDDVTETPVVEDTTDNTAVATAAEVSSDSFSVTPEFTDNANNAIKDNAVTWGTTVKAKFKVTAKDNKAIDSNIKFHYAWKVNGTADSATDIETPTNEQTVTRATVAAEAGKTLTLFVYATDSNDNNRTVWSYTSEGIAVKAIDVSQVYLSASVDGTHTYNGKPQEIASSDITLTLNDGKQTHETVKANAATVGANFKVVQSGDHTNATKKATVTLVPQADGYTGQISTTYEIEPKTLDGTNDKLISEHMEATLLTSAFTYTGKVIRVKKDDIKLIDKETKEDLSNYIYADKDGYVSISAGNANNLATNVDDVAYARINLIIGTPETGKFKNYNITAEGDNHRTIETTNTFKVTSRDLSDVNVSIKAKTYNDKKKVTIDKNDITFTDKNGNTLDLYKDVVITVPDNATDIGSYKVTITPKELNKNVTGTTTADFNIVGTDISGGTFANEKNGKLDNKEYTGEQIVT
;
A
#
# COMPACT_ATOMS: atom_id res chain seq x y z
N MET A 1 -32.67 -34.32 1.74
CA MET A 1 -33.50 -33.46 0.86
C MET A 1 -33.55 -32.05 1.44
N THR A 2 -33.32 -31.03 0.54
CA THR A 2 -33.70 -29.62 0.71
C THR A 2 -32.77 -28.78 1.62
N LYS A 3 -32.10 -27.79 1.22
CA LYS A 3 -32.04 -26.74 0.21
C LYS A 3 -30.76 -25.94 0.42
N ILE A 4 -29.85 -25.95 -0.53
CA ILE A 4 -28.83 -24.91 -0.64
C ILE A 4 -29.16 -24.16 -1.94
N LYS A 5 -29.70 -22.99 -1.83
CA LYS A 5 -29.75 -21.99 -2.91
C LYS A 5 -29.77 -20.59 -2.29
N ASN A 6 -28.81 -19.80 -2.70
CA ASN A 6 -28.72 -18.34 -2.68
C ASN A 6 -27.51 -17.78 -1.96
N THR A 7 -26.34 -17.81 -2.65
CA THR A 7 -25.26 -16.85 -2.37
C THR A 7 -24.39 -16.63 -3.61
N LYS A 8 -24.97 -16.38 -4.78
CA LYS A 8 -24.19 -16.04 -6.01
C LYS A 8 -24.66 -14.78 -6.75
N LYS A 9 -25.40 -13.90 -6.10
CA LYS A 9 -25.91 -12.67 -6.78
C LYS A 9 -25.30 -11.35 -6.33
N GLY A 10 -24.39 -11.36 -5.35
CA GLY A 10 -23.78 -10.14 -4.80
C GLY A 10 -22.39 -9.77 -5.33
N MET A 11 -21.63 -10.70 -5.90
CA MET A 11 -20.24 -10.44 -6.31
C MET A 11 -20.07 -9.95 -7.77
N ALA A 12 -21.04 -10.20 -8.65
CA ALA A 12 -20.91 -9.80 -10.05
C ALA A 12 -21.13 -8.29 -10.33
N LYS A 13 -21.76 -7.57 -9.39
CA LYS A 13 -22.02 -6.13 -9.57
C LYS A 13 -20.90 -5.21 -9.12
N LYS A 14 -19.97 -5.69 -8.26
CA LYS A 14 -18.81 -4.87 -7.81
C LYS A 14 -17.62 -4.91 -8.77
N THR A 15 -17.48 -5.98 -9.53
CA THR A 15 -16.36 -6.14 -10.49
C THR A 15 -16.61 -5.39 -11.80
N LEU A 16 -17.89 -5.16 -12.18
CA LEU A 16 -18.21 -4.45 -13.43
C LEU A 16 -18.04 -2.93 -13.30
N SER A 17 -18.18 -2.37 -12.09
CA SER A 17 -18.02 -0.92 -11.90
C SER A 17 -16.54 -0.48 -11.86
N MET A 18 -15.62 -1.36 -11.43
CA MET A 18 -14.19 -1.04 -11.42
C MET A 18 -13.54 -1.12 -12.80
N SER A 19 -13.94 -2.06 -13.64
CA SER A 19 -13.40 -2.17 -15.01
C SER A 19 -13.88 -1.05 -15.94
N LEU A 20 -15.07 -0.48 -15.70
CA LEU A 20 -15.57 0.62 -16.51
C LEU A 20 -14.89 1.97 -16.16
N VAL A 21 -14.53 2.17 -14.90
CA VAL A 21 -13.79 3.38 -14.47
C VAL A 21 -12.35 3.38 -15.00
N VAL A 22 -11.69 2.21 -15.03
CA VAL A 22 -10.33 2.09 -15.60
C VAL A 22 -10.34 2.25 -17.12
N ALA A 23 -11.40 1.78 -17.82
CA ALA A 23 -11.52 1.94 -19.26
C ALA A 23 -11.85 3.39 -19.68
N MET A 24 -12.57 4.16 -18.85
CA MET A 24 -12.84 5.58 -19.13
C MET A 24 -11.63 6.49 -18.85
N LEU A 25 -10.75 6.11 -17.90
CA LEU A 25 -9.51 6.85 -17.63
C LEU A 25 -8.43 6.61 -18.70
N ALA A 26 -8.50 5.51 -19.44
CA ALA A 26 -7.56 5.21 -20.51
C ALA A 26 -7.87 5.93 -21.85
N THR A 27 -9.05 6.56 -21.98
CA THR A 27 -9.46 7.26 -23.21
C THR A 27 -9.57 8.77 -23.06
N SER A 28 -9.38 9.32 -21.86
CA SER A 28 -9.35 10.76 -21.65
C SER A 28 -7.91 11.25 -21.48
N ASN A 29 -7.43 12.08 -22.37
CA ASN A 29 -6.15 12.79 -22.30
C ASN A 29 -6.13 13.84 -21.18
N VAL A 30 -6.59 13.51 -19.97
CA VAL A 30 -6.52 14.38 -18.81
C VAL A 30 -5.32 13.95 -17.97
N PRO A 31 -4.36 14.83 -17.66
CA PRO A 31 -3.21 14.49 -16.84
C PRO A 31 -3.63 14.00 -15.46
N VAL A 32 -3.11 12.87 -15.04
CA VAL A 32 -3.44 12.15 -13.78
C VAL A 32 -3.17 12.97 -12.51
N TRP A 33 -2.48 14.11 -12.59
CA TRP A 33 -2.19 14.97 -11.45
C TRP A 33 -3.39 15.78 -10.92
N ALA A 34 -4.52 15.77 -11.62
CA ALA A 34 -5.73 16.50 -11.20
C ALA A 34 -6.65 15.70 -10.25
N ALA A 35 -6.28 14.47 -9.84
CA ALA A 35 -7.15 13.57 -9.08
C ALA A 35 -6.76 13.41 -7.59
N GLU A 36 -5.76 14.11 -7.08
CA GLU A 36 -5.24 13.92 -5.71
C GLU A 36 -5.56 15.03 -4.69
N PHE A 37 -6.58 15.85 -4.94
CA PHE A 37 -7.03 16.79 -3.91
C PHE A 37 -8.53 16.67 -3.66
N SER A 38 -8.90 15.65 -2.92
CA SER A 38 -10.16 15.60 -2.18
C SER A 38 -9.93 14.82 -0.89
N ASP A 39 -9.29 15.49 0.05
CA ASP A 39 -9.35 15.10 1.45
C ASP A 39 -10.49 15.89 2.08
N GLY A 40 -11.48 15.14 2.53
CA GLY A 40 -12.66 15.68 3.15
C GLY A 40 -12.37 16.24 4.54
N SER A 41 -12.56 17.53 4.67
CA SER A 41 -12.93 18.11 5.96
C SER A 41 -14.01 19.15 5.73
N ASP A 42 -15.21 18.81 6.19
CA ASP A 42 -16.37 19.69 6.32
C ASP A 42 -16.01 20.94 7.12
N VAL A 43 -16.13 22.09 6.49
CA VAL A 43 -16.44 23.33 7.20
C VAL A 43 -17.57 24.04 6.45
N ALA A 44 -18.73 24.01 7.06
CA ALA A 44 -19.87 24.82 6.69
C ALA A 44 -19.55 26.32 6.84
N VAL A 45 -19.74 27.08 5.75
CA VAL A 45 -19.95 28.51 5.87
C VAL A 45 -21.18 28.90 5.07
N THR A 46 -22.09 29.44 5.80
CA THR A 46 -23.40 30.01 5.43
C THR A 46 -23.28 31.14 4.43
N SER A 47 -24.25 31.11 3.52
CA SER A 47 -24.91 32.17 2.75
C SER A 47 -24.50 33.63 3.00
N ASP A 48 -24.33 34.44 1.92
CA ASP A 48 -25.32 35.43 1.58
C ASP A 48 -25.14 35.94 0.14
N ALA A 49 -26.27 36.28 -0.41
CA ALA A 49 -26.60 36.73 -1.72
C ALA A 49 -25.83 37.97 -2.21
N GLU A 50 -25.61 38.14 -3.49
CA GLU A 50 -26.39 39.06 -4.30
C GLU A 50 -26.06 38.96 -5.79
N ALA A 51 -27.08 39.31 -6.51
CA ALA A 51 -27.40 39.16 -7.90
C ALA A 51 -26.66 40.10 -8.87
N SER A 52 -26.88 39.75 -10.14
CA SER A 52 -26.85 40.59 -11.35
C SER A 52 -25.47 40.74 -12.00
N VAL A 53 -25.30 40.69 -13.31
CA VAL A 53 -26.16 41.09 -14.45
C VAL A 53 -25.72 40.29 -15.67
N ALA A 54 -26.67 39.79 -16.41
CA ALA A 54 -26.49 39.30 -17.76
C ALA A 54 -26.36 40.52 -18.70
N GLU A 55 -25.28 40.64 -19.43
CA GLU A 55 -25.24 41.56 -20.58
C GLU A 55 -25.43 40.77 -21.87
N THR A 56 -26.61 40.95 -22.40
CA THR A 56 -27.03 40.63 -23.77
C THR A 56 -26.37 41.62 -24.72
N PHE A 57 -25.61 41.10 -25.68
CA PHE A 57 -25.24 41.91 -26.85
C PHE A 57 -26.38 41.90 -27.82
N SER A 58 -26.96 43.07 -28.04
CA SER A 58 -27.93 43.37 -29.05
C SER A 58 -27.22 43.84 -30.31
N ASP A 59 -27.48 43.18 -31.43
CA ASP A 59 -27.23 43.71 -32.75
C ASP A 59 -28.03 45.03 -32.95
N ASP A 60 -27.35 46.08 -33.28
CA ASP A 60 -28.03 47.20 -33.94
C ASP A 60 -27.21 47.72 -35.13
N VAL A 61 -27.78 47.48 -36.28
CA VAL A 61 -27.32 47.96 -37.59
C VAL A 61 -27.89 49.36 -37.77
N THR A 62 -27.03 50.35 -37.91
CA THR A 62 -27.49 51.64 -38.42
C THR A 62 -26.65 52.08 -39.63
N GLU A 63 -27.35 52.17 -40.71
CA GLU A 63 -26.90 52.71 -42.00
C GLU A 63 -26.60 54.22 -41.94
N THR A 64 -25.53 54.59 -42.66
CA THR A 64 -25.31 55.75 -43.57
C THR A 64 -25.52 57.18 -43.06
N PRO A 65 -24.77 58.17 -43.56
CA PRO A 65 -25.01 58.60 -44.95
C PRO A 65 -23.75 58.91 -45.81
N VAL A 66 -23.99 58.71 -47.08
CA VAL A 66 -23.24 59.18 -48.26
C VAL A 66 -23.07 60.68 -48.26
N VAL A 67 -21.85 61.15 -48.48
CA VAL A 67 -21.62 62.51 -49.03
C VAL A 67 -20.79 62.34 -50.30
N GLU A 68 -21.44 62.58 -51.41
CA GLU A 68 -20.75 62.92 -52.66
C GLU A 68 -19.98 64.25 -52.51
N ASP A 69 -18.73 64.26 -52.91
CA ASP A 69 -18.21 65.45 -53.57
C ASP A 69 -17.17 65.10 -54.64
N THR A 70 -17.20 65.87 -55.61
CA THR A 70 -16.81 65.79 -57.00
C THR A 70 -15.30 65.99 -57.23
N THR A 71 -14.83 65.20 -58.23
CA THR A 71 -13.85 65.56 -59.23
C THR A 71 -12.49 66.17 -58.79
N ASP A 72 -11.44 65.40 -58.93
CA ASP A 72 -10.31 65.88 -59.73
C ASP A 72 -9.67 64.72 -60.50
N ASN A 73 -9.55 64.94 -61.79
CA ASN A 73 -9.14 63.99 -62.79
C ASN A 73 -7.63 64.16 -63.02
N THR A 74 -6.81 63.47 -62.31
CA THR A 74 -5.38 63.28 -62.67
C THR A 74 -5.16 61.77 -62.83
N ALA A 75 -4.98 61.36 -64.08
CA ALA A 75 -4.60 60.02 -64.42
C ALA A 75 -3.25 59.65 -63.76
N VAL A 76 -3.36 59.06 -62.59
CA VAL A 76 -2.25 58.27 -62.04
C VAL A 76 -2.32 56.93 -62.75
N ALA A 77 -1.27 56.60 -63.49
CA ALA A 77 -1.12 55.27 -64.06
C ALA A 77 -1.28 54.24 -62.95
N THR A 78 -2.41 53.54 -62.98
CA THR A 78 -2.66 52.40 -62.08
C THR A 78 -1.57 51.36 -62.30
N ALA A 79 -0.66 51.29 -61.35
CA ALA A 79 0.21 50.12 -61.23
C ALA A 79 -0.73 48.92 -61.20
N ALA A 80 -0.52 47.95 -62.11
CA ALA A 80 -1.35 46.77 -62.20
C ALA A 80 -1.40 46.10 -60.84
N GLU A 81 -2.60 46.03 -60.20
CA GLU A 81 -2.76 45.30 -58.95
C GLU A 81 -2.29 43.88 -59.14
N VAL A 82 -1.21 43.50 -58.42
CA VAL A 82 -0.75 42.12 -58.37
C VAL A 82 -1.82 41.33 -57.63
N SER A 83 -2.63 40.57 -58.39
CA SER A 83 -3.70 39.78 -57.82
C SER A 83 -3.15 38.52 -57.14
N SER A 84 -3.94 37.91 -56.26
CA SER A 84 -3.60 36.63 -55.61
C SER A 84 -3.25 35.51 -56.64
N ASP A 85 -3.59 35.70 -57.89
CA ASP A 85 -3.39 34.74 -58.95
C ASP A 85 -2.19 35.01 -59.86
N SER A 86 -1.34 36.03 -59.55
CA SER A 86 -0.24 36.43 -60.41
C SER A 86 0.93 35.44 -60.41
N PHE A 87 1.12 34.71 -59.32
CA PHE A 87 2.28 33.77 -59.18
C PHE A 87 1.81 32.41 -58.65
N SER A 88 2.61 31.39 -58.87
CA SER A 88 2.45 30.05 -58.31
C SER A 88 3.76 29.54 -57.71
N VAL A 89 3.64 28.77 -56.62
CA VAL A 89 4.72 28.06 -55.96
C VAL A 89 4.21 26.64 -55.64
N THR A 90 5.02 25.65 -56.00
CA THR A 90 4.74 24.24 -55.66
C THR A 90 5.99 23.68 -54.97
N PRO A 91 6.03 23.66 -53.65
CA PRO A 91 7.21 23.15 -52.97
C PRO A 91 7.19 21.62 -52.89
N GLU A 92 8.36 21.02 -53.03
CA GLU A 92 8.64 19.62 -52.69
C GLU A 92 9.38 19.57 -51.37
N PHE A 93 8.83 18.77 -50.42
CA PHE A 93 9.43 18.63 -49.10
C PHE A 93 10.12 17.29 -48.92
N THR A 94 11.37 17.34 -48.45
CA THR A 94 12.18 16.17 -48.14
C THR A 94 12.87 16.33 -46.77
N ASP A 95 13.33 15.21 -46.21
CA ASP A 95 14.25 15.22 -45.08
C ASP A 95 15.70 15.57 -45.51
N ASN A 96 16.63 15.59 -44.55
CA ASN A 96 18.03 15.87 -44.84
C ASN A 96 18.70 14.82 -45.75
N ALA A 97 18.20 13.58 -45.78
CA ALA A 97 18.68 12.50 -46.64
C ALA A 97 18.00 12.51 -48.02
N ASN A 98 17.16 13.52 -48.34
CA ASN A 98 16.35 13.68 -49.54
C ASN A 98 15.23 12.63 -49.70
N ASN A 99 14.78 12.02 -48.60
CA ASN A 99 13.57 11.19 -48.61
C ASN A 99 12.33 12.08 -48.56
N ALA A 100 11.30 11.74 -49.35
CA ALA A 100 10.03 12.44 -49.30
C ALA A 100 9.40 12.36 -47.91
N ILE A 101 8.86 13.48 -47.43
CA ILE A 101 8.17 13.53 -46.14
C ILE A 101 6.82 12.80 -46.31
N LYS A 102 6.65 11.72 -45.54
CA LYS A 102 5.43 10.91 -45.56
C LYS A 102 4.37 11.53 -44.63
N ASP A 103 3.12 11.40 -45.03
CA ASP A 103 1.96 11.82 -44.23
C ASP A 103 2.06 13.28 -43.72
N ASN A 104 2.78 14.14 -44.45
CA ASN A 104 3.01 15.53 -44.08
C ASN A 104 3.47 15.67 -42.60
N ALA A 105 4.37 14.79 -42.14
CA ALA A 105 4.83 14.80 -40.77
C ALA A 105 6.31 14.43 -40.64
N VAL A 106 7.00 15.07 -39.72
CA VAL A 106 8.38 14.78 -39.31
C VAL A 106 8.47 14.69 -37.79
N THR A 107 9.45 13.95 -37.30
CA THR A 107 9.79 13.99 -35.89
C THR A 107 10.70 15.20 -35.64
N TRP A 108 10.57 15.88 -34.51
CA TRP A 108 11.48 16.96 -34.14
C TRP A 108 12.95 16.48 -34.20
N GLY A 109 13.86 17.40 -34.49
CA GLY A 109 15.25 17.07 -34.80
C GLY A 109 15.51 16.77 -36.29
N THR A 110 14.43 16.59 -37.08
CA THR A 110 14.57 16.44 -38.54
C THR A 110 14.79 17.80 -39.17
N THR A 111 15.76 17.87 -40.08
CA THR A 111 15.92 19.02 -40.96
C THR A 111 15.03 18.85 -42.18
N VAL A 112 14.02 19.71 -42.31
CA VAL A 112 13.13 19.78 -43.48
C VAL A 112 13.79 20.60 -44.56
N LYS A 113 13.82 20.08 -45.79
CA LYS A 113 14.22 20.78 -47.00
C LYS A 113 12.97 21.06 -47.84
N ALA A 114 12.88 22.27 -48.36
CA ALA A 114 11.89 22.62 -49.36
C ALA A 114 12.60 23.04 -50.65
N LYS A 115 12.23 22.43 -51.75
CA LYS A 115 12.63 22.83 -53.08
C LYS A 115 11.43 23.47 -53.76
N PHE A 116 11.60 24.67 -54.31
CA PHE A 116 10.55 25.39 -54.99
C PHE A 116 11.09 26.44 -55.96
N LYS A 117 10.25 26.89 -56.86
CA LYS A 117 10.48 28.08 -57.69
C LYS A 117 9.20 28.91 -57.78
N VAL A 118 9.34 30.20 -58.01
CA VAL A 118 8.21 31.09 -58.29
C VAL A 118 7.99 31.14 -59.79
N THR A 119 6.76 30.91 -60.23
CA THR A 119 6.37 30.96 -61.64
C THR A 119 5.28 32.00 -61.81
N ALA A 120 5.45 32.94 -62.74
CA ALA A 120 4.42 33.85 -63.14
C ALA A 120 3.36 33.08 -63.97
N LYS A 121 2.08 33.16 -63.59
CA LYS A 121 1.01 32.41 -64.26
C LYS A 121 0.72 32.87 -65.69
N ASP A 122 1.04 34.12 -66.03
CA ASP A 122 0.85 34.70 -67.35
C ASP A 122 2.08 34.55 -68.28
N ASN A 123 3.12 33.83 -67.83
CA ASN A 123 4.43 33.68 -68.49
C ASN A 123 5.11 35.00 -68.82
N LYS A 124 4.76 36.12 -68.20
CA LYS A 124 5.43 37.39 -68.34
C LYS A 124 6.68 37.47 -67.45
N ALA A 125 7.57 38.35 -67.83
CA ALA A 125 8.72 38.66 -66.96
C ALA A 125 8.22 39.30 -65.64
N ILE A 126 8.80 38.90 -64.53
CA ILE A 126 8.54 39.48 -63.24
C ILE A 126 9.11 40.89 -63.21
N ASP A 127 8.31 41.87 -62.79
CA ASP A 127 8.70 43.26 -62.69
C ASP A 127 9.87 43.42 -61.69
N SER A 128 10.86 44.23 -62.00
CA SER A 128 12.07 44.42 -61.19
C SER A 128 11.81 45.06 -59.81
N ASN A 129 10.69 45.75 -59.68
CA ASN A 129 10.25 46.32 -58.40
C ASN A 129 9.59 45.28 -57.47
N ILE A 130 9.25 44.07 -57.95
CA ILE A 130 8.70 43.01 -57.14
C ILE A 130 9.85 42.19 -56.55
N LYS A 131 9.94 42.17 -55.21
CA LYS A 131 10.92 41.43 -54.44
C LYS A 131 10.27 40.22 -53.80
N PHE A 132 10.88 39.07 -53.88
CA PHE A 132 10.37 37.83 -53.26
C PHE A 132 11.16 37.51 -51.99
N HIS A 133 10.42 36.97 -51.03
CA HIS A 133 10.92 36.55 -49.74
C HIS A 133 10.34 35.19 -49.36
N TYR A 134 11.03 34.45 -48.51
CA TYR A 134 10.47 33.29 -47.84
C TYR A 134 10.74 33.35 -46.36
N ALA A 135 9.85 32.70 -45.60
CA ALA A 135 10.03 32.44 -44.17
C ALA A 135 9.42 31.07 -43.83
N TRP A 136 9.99 30.39 -42.88
CA TRP A 136 9.30 29.28 -42.24
C TRP A 136 8.36 29.82 -41.15
N LYS A 137 7.22 29.21 -41.02
CA LYS A 137 6.26 29.54 -39.94
C LYS A 137 5.99 28.32 -39.08
N VAL A 138 5.93 28.50 -37.77
CA VAL A 138 5.53 27.50 -36.81
C VAL A 138 4.23 27.96 -36.16
N ASN A 139 3.15 27.20 -36.36
CA ASN A 139 1.80 27.61 -35.95
C ASN A 139 1.45 29.07 -36.35
N GLY A 140 1.86 29.47 -37.55
CA GLY A 140 1.59 30.82 -38.07
C GLY A 140 2.62 31.90 -37.69
N THR A 141 3.48 31.68 -36.68
CA THR A 141 4.56 32.61 -36.32
C THR A 141 5.73 32.41 -37.26
N ALA A 142 6.14 33.45 -37.96
CA ALA A 142 7.24 33.41 -38.92
C ALA A 142 8.62 33.53 -38.26
N ASP A 143 9.55 32.77 -38.76
CA ASP A 143 10.97 33.04 -38.57
C ASP A 143 11.36 34.32 -39.34
N SER A 144 12.61 34.78 -39.21
CA SER A 144 13.11 35.89 -40.03
C SER A 144 13.00 35.60 -41.52
N ALA A 145 12.50 36.56 -42.26
CA ALA A 145 12.39 36.44 -43.70
C ALA A 145 13.76 36.49 -44.40
N THR A 146 13.88 35.75 -45.48
CA THR A 146 15.05 35.71 -46.34
C THR A 146 14.66 36.10 -47.77
N ASP A 147 15.44 36.94 -48.39
CA ASP A 147 15.24 37.40 -49.76
C ASP A 147 15.52 36.30 -50.77
N ILE A 148 14.77 36.26 -51.83
CA ILE A 148 14.93 35.39 -52.99
C ILE A 148 15.45 36.21 -54.15
N GLU A 149 16.75 36.17 -54.47
CA GLU A 149 17.34 36.99 -55.50
C GLU A 149 16.95 36.54 -56.93
N THR A 150 16.78 35.24 -57.12
CA THR A 150 16.45 34.64 -58.41
C THR A 150 15.19 33.76 -58.30
N PRO A 151 13.99 34.36 -58.18
CA PRO A 151 12.76 33.62 -57.85
C PRO A 151 12.33 32.56 -58.86
N THR A 152 12.70 32.75 -60.14
CA THR A 152 12.40 31.80 -61.24
C THR A 152 13.33 30.57 -61.25
N ASN A 153 14.44 30.61 -60.54
CA ASN A 153 15.34 29.46 -60.37
C ASN A 153 14.87 28.60 -59.21
N GLU A 154 15.24 27.32 -59.23
CA GLU A 154 14.98 26.40 -58.11
C GLU A 154 15.70 26.90 -56.85
N GLN A 155 14.90 27.12 -55.81
CA GLN A 155 15.40 27.42 -54.45
C GLN A 155 15.44 26.15 -53.64
N THR A 156 16.48 26.00 -52.83
CA THR A 156 16.54 24.93 -51.80
C THR A 156 16.75 25.58 -50.44
N VAL A 157 15.76 25.48 -49.59
CA VAL A 157 15.78 26.07 -48.27
C VAL A 157 15.60 25.00 -47.20
N THR A 158 16.26 25.16 -46.07
CA THR A 158 16.25 24.14 -45.02
C THR A 158 15.88 24.75 -43.69
N ARG A 159 15.23 23.95 -42.83
CA ARG A 159 14.96 24.31 -41.45
C ARG A 159 15.02 23.07 -40.57
N ALA A 160 15.83 23.14 -39.53
CA ALA A 160 15.83 22.12 -38.47
C ALA A 160 14.68 22.36 -37.51
N THR A 161 13.91 21.31 -37.23
CA THR A 161 12.85 21.35 -36.20
C THR A 161 13.47 21.10 -34.83
N VAL A 162 12.88 21.70 -33.78
CA VAL A 162 13.37 21.59 -32.41
C VAL A 162 12.28 20.99 -31.50
N ALA A 163 12.70 20.49 -30.33
CA ALA A 163 11.80 19.80 -29.38
C ALA A 163 10.58 20.64 -28.97
N ALA A 164 10.77 21.95 -28.76
CA ALA A 164 9.69 22.88 -28.40
C ALA A 164 8.63 23.07 -29.50
N GLU A 165 8.85 22.52 -30.69
CA GLU A 165 7.94 22.56 -31.82
C GLU A 165 7.10 21.29 -31.96
N ALA A 166 7.37 20.27 -31.15
CA ALA A 166 6.56 19.07 -31.13
C ALA A 166 5.08 19.41 -30.88
N GLY A 167 4.19 18.81 -31.67
CA GLY A 167 2.76 19.12 -31.66
C GLY A 167 2.37 20.36 -32.45
N LYS A 168 3.34 21.07 -33.09
CA LYS A 168 3.09 22.24 -33.92
C LYS A 168 3.17 21.90 -35.40
N THR A 169 2.71 22.84 -36.22
CA THR A 169 2.74 22.71 -37.69
C THR A 169 3.75 23.67 -38.26
N LEU A 170 4.64 23.14 -39.09
CA LEU A 170 5.61 23.88 -39.86
C LEU A 170 5.08 24.12 -41.28
N THR A 171 5.14 25.37 -41.76
CA THR A 171 4.75 25.75 -43.12
C THR A 171 5.84 26.61 -43.76
N LEU A 172 5.98 26.49 -45.09
CA LEU A 172 6.77 27.43 -45.89
C LEU A 172 5.86 28.57 -46.34
N PHE A 173 6.26 29.79 -46.02
CA PHE A 173 5.60 31.02 -46.43
C PHE A 173 6.46 31.72 -47.47
N VAL A 174 5.95 31.97 -48.65
CA VAL A 174 6.60 32.70 -49.73
C VAL A 174 5.74 33.92 -50.04
N TYR A 175 6.33 35.09 -50.12
CA TYR A 175 5.59 36.31 -50.37
C TYR A 175 6.37 37.29 -51.26
N ALA A 176 5.64 38.20 -51.90
CA ALA A 176 6.24 39.25 -52.71
C ALA A 176 5.86 40.62 -52.17
N THR A 177 6.82 41.54 -52.19
CA THR A 177 6.62 42.96 -51.86
C THR A 177 6.89 43.85 -53.08
N ASP A 178 6.20 45.00 -53.13
CA ASP A 178 6.49 46.03 -54.13
C ASP A 178 7.38 47.14 -53.53
N SER A 179 8.60 47.30 -54.10
CA SER A 179 9.55 48.32 -53.64
C SER A 179 9.07 49.74 -53.97
N ASN A 180 8.17 49.91 -54.91
CA ASN A 180 7.57 51.20 -55.24
C ASN A 180 6.44 51.59 -54.31
N ASP A 181 5.91 50.60 -53.51
CA ASP A 181 4.83 50.81 -52.57
C ASP A 181 5.28 50.46 -51.13
N ASN A 182 6.31 51.16 -50.66
CA ASN A 182 6.85 51.03 -49.29
C ASN A 182 7.09 49.56 -48.86
N ASN A 183 7.43 48.65 -49.79
CA ASN A 183 7.56 47.23 -49.55
C ASN A 183 6.28 46.56 -49.04
N ARG A 184 5.10 47.07 -49.43
CA ARG A 184 3.83 46.43 -49.12
C ARG A 184 3.79 45.02 -49.75
N THR A 185 3.28 44.04 -48.96
CA THR A 185 3.05 42.69 -49.46
C THR A 185 1.95 42.70 -50.54
N VAL A 186 2.26 42.30 -51.74
CA VAL A 186 1.35 42.31 -52.89
C VAL A 186 0.89 40.89 -53.30
N TRP A 187 1.58 39.88 -52.83
CA TRP A 187 1.23 38.46 -53.03
C TRP A 187 1.81 37.58 -51.96
N SER A 188 1.15 36.46 -51.62
CA SER A 188 1.70 35.48 -50.72
C SER A 188 1.13 34.06 -50.99
N TYR A 189 1.97 33.07 -50.60
CA TYR A 189 1.64 31.66 -50.63
C TYR A 189 2.05 31.03 -49.30
N THR A 190 1.20 30.14 -48.77
CA THR A 190 1.53 29.30 -47.60
C THR A 190 1.37 27.84 -48.04
N SER A 191 2.39 27.03 -47.78
CA SER A 191 2.36 25.62 -48.09
C SER A 191 1.36 24.85 -47.21
N GLU A 192 1.03 23.62 -47.59
CA GLU A 192 0.45 22.66 -46.67
C GLU A 192 1.35 22.51 -45.43
N GLY A 193 0.73 22.20 -44.30
CA GLY A 193 1.40 22.06 -43.02
C GLY A 193 2.14 20.72 -42.88
N ILE A 194 3.34 20.78 -42.39
CA ILE A 194 4.09 19.61 -41.95
C ILE A 194 3.99 19.52 -40.44
N ALA A 195 3.36 18.46 -39.94
CA ALA A 195 3.24 18.24 -38.50
C ALA A 195 4.60 17.84 -37.90
N VAL A 196 5.03 18.55 -36.86
CA VAL A 196 6.23 18.18 -36.09
C VAL A 196 5.80 17.26 -34.95
N LYS A 197 6.13 15.98 -35.04
CA LYS A 197 5.75 14.97 -34.05
C LYS A 197 6.75 14.91 -32.91
N ALA A 198 6.23 14.64 -31.72
CA ALA A 198 7.06 14.23 -30.58
C ALA A 198 7.68 12.83 -30.82
N ILE A 199 8.77 12.56 -30.14
CA ILE A 199 9.37 11.23 -30.09
C ILE A 199 8.63 10.42 -29.05
N ASP A 200 8.02 9.31 -29.45
CA ASP A 200 7.45 8.34 -28.53
C ASP A 200 8.57 7.46 -27.96
N VAL A 201 8.83 7.61 -26.67
CA VAL A 201 9.93 6.89 -26.01
C VAL A 201 9.75 5.39 -26.04
N SER A 202 8.51 4.88 -26.11
CA SER A 202 8.22 3.45 -26.23
C SER A 202 8.64 2.87 -27.58
N GLN A 203 8.87 3.72 -28.60
CA GLN A 203 9.38 3.33 -29.92
C GLN A 203 10.91 3.42 -30.00
N VAL A 204 11.54 4.16 -29.10
CA VAL A 204 12.98 4.36 -29.05
C VAL A 204 13.67 3.32 -28.18
N TYR A 205 13.04 2.99 -27.06
CA TYR A 205 13.59 2.04 -26.09
C TYR A 205 12.81 0.73 -26.12
N LEU A 206 13.54 -0.36 -26.25
CA LEU A 206 12.96 -1.71 -26.26
C LEU A 206 12.49 -2.13 -24.87
N SER A 207 13.28 -1.81 -23.84
CA SER A 207 13.00 -2.19 -22.45
C SER A 207 13.73 -1.28 -21.46
N ALA A 208 13.26 -1.35 -20.21
CA ALA A 208 13.95 -0.83 -19.04
C ALA A 208 14.10 -1.94 -18.00
N SER A 209 15.16 -1.90 -17.19
CA SER A 209 15.34 -2.77 -16.02
C SER A 209 15.84 -1.95 -14.85
N VAL A 210 15.47 -2.37 -13.64
CA VAL A 210 15.99 -1.82 -12.39
C VAL A 210 17.20 -2.66 -11.98
N ASP A 211 18.32 -2.00 -11.74
CA ASP A 211 19.58 -2.64 -11.36
C ASP A 211 19.63 -2.85 -9.84
N GLY A 212 20.42 -3.84 -9.40
CA GLY A 212 20.68 -4.10 -8.00
C GLY A 212 19.63 -5.00 -7.34
N THR A 213 19.87 -5.28 -6.06
CA THR A 213 19.00 -6.09 -5.20
C THR A 213 18.29 -5.17 -4.22
N HIS A 214 16.98 -5.26 -4.17
CA HIS A 214 16.14 -4.52 -3.24
C HIS A 214 15.58 -5.50 -2.21
N THR A 215 15.89 -5.28 -0.94
CA THR A 215 15.43 -6.14 0.16
C THR A 215 14.50 -5.34 1.08
N TYR A 216 13.46 -5.97 1.57
CA TYR A 216 12.53 -5.37 2.51
C TYR A 216 13.25 -4.77 3.73
N ASN A 217 12.97 -3.51 4.02
CA ASN A 217 13.55 -2.75 5.15
C ASN A 217 12.52 -1.90 5.91
N GLY A 218 11.23 -2.16 5.67
CA GLY A 218 10.12 -1.43 6.30
C GLY A 218 9.85 -0.04 5.72
N LYS A 219 10.58 0.36 4.67
CA LYS A 219 10.43 1.68 4.02
C LYS A 219 10.15 1.51 2.53
N PRO A 220 9.52 2.49 1.89
CA PRO A 220 9.44 2.52 0.44
C PRO A 220 10.84 2.42 -0.18
N GLN A 221 10.97 1.56 -1.20
CA GLN A 221 12.22 1.44 -1.97
C GLN A 221 12.26 2.57 -2.98
N GLU A 222 13.16 3.51 -2.76
CA GLU A 222 13.37 4.64 -3.68
C GLU A 222 14.32 4.21 -4.80
N ILE A 223 13.80 4.14 -6.03
CA ILE A 223 14.60 3.81 -7.21
C ILE A 223 15.19 5.10 -7.75
N ALA A 224 16.51 5.22 -7.66
CA ALA A 224 17.22 6.34 -8.24
C ALA A 224 17.35 6.15 -9.77
N SER A 225 17.50 7.26 -10.49
CA SER A 225 17.72 7.21 -11.94
C SER A 225 19.00 6.46 -12.34
N SER A 226 19.99 6.41 -11.46
CA SER A 226 21.21 5.63 -11.63
C SER A 226 21.00 4.11 -11.58
N ASP A 227 19.87 3.67 -11.04
CA ASP A 227 19.55 2.26 -10.85
C ASP A 227 18.70 1.71 -12.02
N ILE A 228 18.55 2.50 -13.10
CA ILE A 228 17.75 2.13 -14.26
C ILE A 228 18.64 1.96 -15.48
N THR A 229 18.54 0.80 -16.09
CA THR A 229 19.15 0.48 -17.38
C THR A 229 18.10 0.51 -18.48
N LEU A 230 18.35 1.27 -19.55
CA LEU A 230 17.52 1.35 -20.75
C LEU A 230 18.17 0.57 -21.89
N THR A 231 17.39 -0.21 -22.61
CA THR A 231 17.81 -0.89 -23.84
C THR A 231 17.20 -0.15 -25.03
N LEU A 232 18.04 0.34 -25.92
CA LEU A 232 17.62 1.04 -27.13
C LEU A 232 17.13 0.06 -28.20
N ASN A 233 16.12 0.51 -28.94
CA ASN A 233 15.69 -0.14 -30.16
C ASN A 233 16.32 0.61 -31.34
N ASP A 234 17.44 0.11 -31.88
CA ASP A 234 18.14 0.75 -32.98
C ASP A 234 17.64 0.35 -34.38
N GLY A 235 16.57 -0.42 -34.42
CA GLY A 235 15.97 -0.93 -35.66
C GLY A 235 16.84 -1.96 -36.41
N LYS A 236 18.03 -2.33 -35.92
CA LYS A 236 18.96 -3.28 -36.53
C LYS A 236 19.06 -4.61 -35.79
N GLN A 237 18.15 -4.88 -34.87
CA GLN A 237 18.13 -6.07 -33.98
C GLN A 237 19.34 -6.18 -33.03
N THR A 238 20.17 -5.17 -32.94
CA THR A 238 21.22 -5.07 -31.94
C THR A 238 20.70 -4.23 -30.79
N HIS A 239 20.57 -4.84 -29.63
CA HIS A 239 20.12 -4.14 -28.44
C HIS A 239 21.33 -3.67 -27.65
N GLU A 240 21.57 -2.38 -27.62
CA GLU A 240 22.52 -1.79 -26.70
C GLU A 240 21.80 -1.41 -25.42
N THR A 241 22.27 -1.97 -24.32
CA THR A 241 21.80 -1.53 -22.99
C THR A 241 22.57 -0.28 -22.60
N VAL A 242 21.86 0.82 -22.48
CA VAL A 242 22.43 2.09 -22.02
C VAL A 242 22.02 2.28 -20.57
N LYS A 243 22.99 2.25 -19.67
CA LYS A 243 22.73 2.51 -18.25
C LYS A 243 22.26 3.95 -18.09
N ALA A 244 21.03 4.12 -17.61
CA ALA A 244 20.48 5.43 -17.33
C ALA A 244 21.28 6.10 -16.20
N ASN A 245 21.58 7.37 -16.36
CA ASN A 245 22.22 8.18 -15.32
C ASN A 245 21.32 9.34 -14.94
N ALA A 246 21.67 10.01 -13.84
CA ALA A 246 20.86 11.10 -13.32
C ALA A 246 20.65 12.23 -14.34
N ALA A 247 21.66 12.51 -15.19
CA ALA A 247 21.54 13.53 -16.21
C ALA A 247 20.58 13.11 -17.34
N THR A 248 20.61 11.85 -17.75
CA THR A 248 19.76 11.34 -18.84
C THR A 248 18.33 11.14 -18.37
N VAL A 249 18.14 10.37 -17.31
CA VAL A 249 16.78 10.06 -16.81
C VAL A 249 16.18 11.25 -16.07
N GLY A 250 16.96 11.91 -15.22
CA GLY A 250 16.49 13.05 -14.44
C GLY A 250 16.21 14.31 -15.26
N ALA A 251 16.91 14.51 -16.38
CA ALA A 251 16.69 15.65 -17.27
C ALA A 251 15.55 15.41 -18.26
N ASN A 252 15.44 14.17 -18.79
CA ASN A 252 14.49 13.82 -19.85
C ASN A 252 13.29 13.03 -19.33
N PHE A 253 13.42 12.31 -18.21
CA PHE A 253 12.40 11.45 -17.68
C PHE A 253 12.22 11.67 -16.17
N LYS A 254 10.97 11.62 -15.73
CA LYS A 254 10.58 11.47 -14.35
C LYS A 254 10.47 9.98 -14.04
N VAL A 255 11.09 9.54 -12.95
CA VAL A 255 10.90 8.20 -12.40
C VAL A 255 9.67 8.22 -11.51
N VAL A 256 8.67 7.41 -11.85
CA VAL A 256 7.42 7.27 -11.09
C VAL A 256 7.31 5.83 -10.62
N GLN A 257 7.23 5.65 -9.30
CA GLN A 257 7.00 4.35 -8.70
C GLN A 257 5.51 4.15 -8.46
N SER A 258 5.02 2.92 -8.66
CA SER A 258 3.63 2.57 -8.46
C SER A 258 3.50 1.13 -7.96
N GLY A 259 2.33 0.81 -7.39
CA GLY A 259 2.10 -0.46 -6.74
C GLY A 259 2.73 -0.53 -5.36
N ASP A 260 2.90 -1.75 -4.84
CA ASP A 260 3.55 -1.97 -3.55
C ASP A 260 5.08 -1.92 -3.73
N HIS A 261 5.70 -0.83 -3.35
CA HIS A 261 7.15 -0.62 -3.38
C HIS A 261 7.76 -0.57 -1.96
N THR A 262 7.00 -1.02 -0.97
CA THR A 262 7.45 -1.11 0.43
C THR A 262 7.63 -2.55 0.87
N ASN A 263 6.66 -3.41 0.57
CA ASN A 263 6.66 -4.80 0.99
C ASN A 263 7.37 -5.70 -0.03
N ALA A 264 7.79 -6.88 0.43
CA ALA A 264 8.34 -7.90 -0.46
C ALA A 264 7.33 -8.27 -1.56
N THR A 265 7.78 -8.14 -2.79
CA THR A 265 6.95 -8.37 -3.98
C THR A 265 7.82 -8.59 -5.22
N LYS A 266 7.33 -9.40 -6.16
CA LYS A 266 7.97 -9.58 -7.48
C LYS A 266 7.45 -8.58 -8.53
N LYS A 267 6.59 -7.62 -8.14
CA LYS A 267 5.83 -6.77 -9.06
C LYS A 267 5.81 -5.29 -8.65
N ALA A 268 6.83 -4.82 -7.94
CA ALA A 268 7.00 -3.39 -7.78
C ALA A 268 7.24 -2.79 -9.17
N THR A 269 6.61 -1.67 -9.49
CA THR A 269 6.64 -1.09 -10.83
C THR A 269 7.30 0.27 -10.80
N VAL A 270 8.19 0.50 -11.77
CA VAL A 270 8.75 1.81 -12.07
C VAL A 270 8.37 2.20 -13.49
N THR A 271 7.99 3.46 -13.68
CA THR A 271 7.62 4.04 -14.96
C THR A 271 8.47 5.27 -15.21
N LEU A 272 9.07 5.33 -16.38
CA LEU A 272 9.79 6.49 -16.89
C LEU A 272 8.84 7.33 -17.74
N VAL A 273 8.57 8.55 -17.29
CA VAL A 273 7.70 9.51 -17.97
C VAL A 273 8.54 10.65 -18.48
N PRO A 274 8.49 10.99 -19.79
CA PRO A 274 9.24 12.11 -20.34
C PRO A 274 8.87 13.43 -19.63
N GLN A 275 9.89 14.23 -19.30
CA GLN A 275 9.72 15.58 -18.73
C GLN A 275 10.13 16.69 -19.71
N ALA A 276 11.01 16.37 -20.65
CA ALA A 276 11.47 17.34 -21.63
C ALA A 276 10.47 17.48 -22.77
N ASP A 277 10.37 18.71 -23.32
CA ASP A 277 9.60 18.98 -24.52
C ASP A 277 10.03 18.06 -25.67
N GLY A 278 9.08 17.73 -26.52
CA GLY A 278 9.36 16.91 -27.69
C GLY A 278 9.30 15.40 -27.48
N TYR A 279 8.99 14.93 -26.27
CA TYR A 279 8.82 13.51 -26.00
C TYR A 279 7.40 13.18 -25.56
N THR A 280 6.95 11.96 -25.88
CA THR A 280 5.66 11.38 -25.47
C THR A 280 5.82 9.91 -25.12
N GLY A 281 4.73 9.28 -24.67
CA GLY A 281 4.74 7.88 -24.26
C GLY A 281 5.37 7.68 -22.88
N GLN A 282 5.56 6.43 -22.50
CA GLN A 282 6.20 6.04 -21.24
C GLN A 282 6.82 4.65 -21.36
N ILE A 283 7.76 4.33 -20.50
CA ILE A 283 8.38 3.01 -20.41
C ILE A 283 8.20 2.51 -18.99
N SER A 284 7.61 1.32 -18.82
CA SER A 284 7.42 0.71 -17.51
C SER A 284 8.19 -0.59 -17.42
N THR A 285 8.73 -0.87 -16.24
CA THR A 285 9.32 -2.16 -15.89
C THR A 285 8.96 -2.54 -14.46
N THR A 286 9.10 -3.81 -14.15
CA THR A 286 8.91 -4.32 -12.79
C THR A 286 10.24 -4.73 -12.19
N TYR A 287 10.33 -4.61 -10.87
CA TYR A 287 11.46 -5.10 -10.09
C TYR A 287 10.97 -5.88 -8.88
N GLU A 288 11.87 -6.67 -8.30
CA GLU A 288 11.60 -7.46 -7.12
C GLU A 288 12.10 -6.74 -5.87
N ILE A 289 11.27 -6.74 -4.82
CA ILE A 289 11.68 -6.45 -3.45
C ILE A 289 11.71 -7.80 -2.74
N GLU A 290 12.92 -8.28 -2.47
CA GLU A 290 13.13 -9.54 -1.79
C GLU A 290 12.70 -9.47 -0.32
N PRO A 291 12.16 -10.55 0.25
CA PRO A 291 11.88 -10.61 1.67
C PRO A 291 13.18 -10.58 2.49
N LYS A 292 13.14 -9.97 3.67
CA LYS A 292 14.24 -9.99 4.62
C LYS A 292 14.46 -11.41 5.13
N THR A 293 15.62 -11.98 4.86
CA THR A 293 15.95 -13.37 5.24
C THR A 293 16.64 -13.41 6.61
N LEU A 294 16.11 -14.25 7.49
CA LEU A 294 16.67 -14.55 8.81
C LEU A 294 16.82 -16.07 8.91
N ASP A 295 18.02 -16.56 8.71
CA ASP A 295 18.31 -18.00 8.56
C ASP A 295 19.12 -18.60 9.72
N GLY A 296 19.37 -17.82 10.80
CA GLY A 296 20.09 -18.28 11.97
C GLY A 296 21.61 -18.38 11.80
N THR A 297 22.16 -17.95 10.65
CA THR A 297 23.61 -17.82 10.49
C THR A 297 24.17 -16.60 11.23
N ASN A 298 25.50 -16.52 11.40
CA ASN A 298 26.14 -15.49 12.23
C ASN A 298 25.71 -14.06 11.93
N ASP A 299 25.48 -13.74 10.66
CA ASP A 299 25.09 -12.39 10.24
C ASP A 299 23.57 -12.17 10.23
N LYS A 300 22.79 -13.21 10.55
CA LYS A 300 21.34 -13.22 10.42
C LYS A 300 20.62 -13.85 11.59
N LEU A 301 21.26 -13.83 12.78
CA LEU A 301 20.63 -14.32 14.01
C LEU A 301 19.35 -13.56 14.31
N ILE A 302 18.27 -14.29 14.49
CA ILE A 302 16.95 -13.70 14.76
C ILE A 302 16.99 -12.79 15.99
N SER A 303 17.71 -13.20 17.05
CA SER A 303 17.85 -12.43 18.29
C SER A 303 18.55 -11.07 18.10
N GLU A 304 19.38 -10.91 17.08
CA GLU A 304 20.04 -9.64 16.77
C GLU A 304 19.09 -8.65 16.08
N HIS A 305 18.20 -9.16 15.26
CA HIS A 305 17.26 -8.36 14.46
C HIS A 305 15.92 -8.11 15.16
N MET A 306 15.55 -8.98 16.11
CA MET A 306 14.26 -8.92 16.79
C MET A 306 14.40 -8.48 18.25
N GLU A 307 13.35 -7.91 18.79
CA GLU A 307 13.21 -7.59 20.20
C GLU A 307 11.89 -8.13 20.73
N ALA A 308 11.97 -8.96 21.77
CA ALA A 308 10.81 -9.50 22.47
C ALA A 308 10.67 -8.84 23.84
N THR A 309 9.48 -8.39 24.18
CA THR A 309 9.18 -7.73 25.45
C THR A 309 7.95 -8.36 26.09
N LEU A 310 8.05 -8.72 27.37
CA LEU A 310 6.89 -9.11 28.16
C LEU A 310 6.01 -7.89 28.43
N LEU A 311 4.71 -8.00 28.18
CA LEU A 311 3.70 -6.99 28.50
C LEU A 311 3.32 -7.01 29.98
N THR A 312 3.56 -8.13 30.65
CA THR A 312 3.27 -8.35 32.08
C THR A 312 4.57 -8.66 32.83
N SER A 313 4.91 -7.84 33.83
CA SER A 313 6.13 -7.99 34.62
C SER A 313 5.94 -8.80 35.93
N ALA A 314 4.72 -9.23 36.24
CA ALA A 314 4.40 -9.97 37.45
C ALA A 314 3.27 -10.97 37.21
N PHE A 315 3.44 -12.19 37.69
CA PHE A 315 2.42 -13.23 37.72
C PHE A 315 2.11 -13.64 39.13
N THR A 316 0.86 -13.71 39.49
CA THR A 316 0.45 -14.12 40.84
C THR A 316 0.61 -15.63 41.02
N TYR A 317 1.14 -16.05 42.17
CA TYR A 317 1.35 -17.45 42.52
C TYR A 317 0.06 -18.28 42.34
N THR A 318 0.20 -19.47 41.75
CA THR A 318 -0.88 -20.39 41.47
C THR A 318 -0.73 -21.77 42.11
N GLY A 319 0.41 -22.03 42.74
CA GLY A 319 0.85 -23.35 43.20
C GLY A 319 1.39 -24.25 42.10
N LYS A 320 1.33 -23.81 40.86
CA LYS A 320 1.82 -24.50 39.65
C LYS A 320 2.91 -23.66 38.99
N VAL A 321 3.63 -24.27 38.06
CA VAL A 321 4.59 -23.55 37.21
C VAL A 321 3.87 -22.44 36.45
N ILE A 322 4.43 -21.24 36.52
CA ILE A 322 3.91 -20.09 35.72
C ILE A 322 4.15 -20.37 34.26
N ARG A 323 3.12 -20.13 33.47
CA ARG A 323 3.15 -20.25 32.01
C ARG A 323 2.80 -18.90 31.40
N VAL A 324 3.60 -18.45 30.44
CA VAL A 324 3.42 -17.18 29.73
C VAL A 324 2.69 -17.45 28.43
N LYS A 325 1.63 -16.74 28.16
CA LYS A 325 0.93 -16.81 26.87
C LYS A 325 1.67 -15.98 25.83
N LYS A 326 1.59 -16.38 24.57
CA LYS A 326 2.17 -15.60 23.46
C LYS A 326 1.59 -14.18 23.40
N ASP A 327 0.31 -14.01 23.78
CA ASP A 327 -0.39 -12.72 23.77
C ASP A 327 0.12 -11.76 24.87
N ASP A 328 0.87 -12.27 25.85
CA ASP A 328 1.58 -11.47 26.85
C ASP A 328 2.94 -10.96 26.37
N ILE A 329 3.29 -11.19 25.09
CA ILE A 329 4.60 -10.87 24.52
C ILE A 329 4.40 -10.00 23.27
N LYS A 330 5.15 -8.90 23.23
CA LYS A 330 5.33 -8.10 22.03
C LYS A 330 6.65 -8.45 21.38
N LEU A 331 6.62 -8.77 20.09
CA LEU A 331 7.80 -9.04 19.28
C LEU A 331 7.86 -8.04 18.12
N ILE A 332 8.98 -7.33 17.99
CA ILE A 332 9.19 -6.37 16.92
C ILE A 332 10.52 -6.62 16.20
N ASP A 333 10.57 -6.34 14.92
CA ASP A 333 11.81 -6.16 14.19
C ASP A 333 12.43 -4.82 14.60
N LYS A 334 13.72 -4.83 15.03
CA LYS A 334 14.42 -3.63 15.53
C LYS A 334 14.62 -2.56 14.45
N GLU A 335 14.75 -2.97 13.20
CA GLU A 335 14.99 -2.10 12.07
C GLU A 335 13.68 -1.57 11.47
N THR A 336 12.79 -2.47 11.07
CA THR A 336 11.54 -2.13 10.37
C THR A 336 10.45 -1.65 11.31
N LYS A 337 10.57 -1.95 12.63
CA LYS A 337 9.55 -1.72 13.67
C LYS A 337 8.24 -2.48 13.44
N GLU A 338 8.24 -3.44 12.52
CA GLU A 338 7.09 -4.30 12.27
C GLU A 338 6.79 -5.17 13.49
N ASP A 339 5.51 -5.29 13.83
CA ASP A 339 5.02 -6.16 14.91
C ASP A 339 4.85 -7.58 14.38
N LEU A 340 5.67 -8.48 14.90
CA LEU A 340 5.73 -9.88 14.52
C LEU A 340 5.16 -10.82 15.59
N SER A 341 4.43 -10.31 16.60
CA SER A 341 3.88 -11.08 17.71
C SER A 341 3.00 -12.23 17.27
N ASN A 342 2.29 -12.09 16.13
CA ASN A 342 1.48 -13.15 15.55
C ASN A 342 2.28 -14.37 15.08
N TYR A 343 3.58 -14.21 14.86
CA TYR A 343 4.46 -15.28 14.35
C TYR A 343 5.22 -16.01 15.47
N ILE A 344 4.91 -15.70 16.74
CA ILE A 344 5.43 -16.44 17.87
C ILE A 344 4.85 -17.85 17.88
N TYR A 345 5.73 -18.87 17.91
CA TYR A 345 5.31 -20.24 18.09
C TYR A 345 4.86 -20.46 19.53
N ALA A 346 3.68 -20.98 19.70
CA ALA A 346 3.13 -21.36 21.00
C ALA A 346 2.62 -22.81 20.94
N ASP A 347 2.49 -23.44 22.10
CA ASP A 347 1.88 -24.76 22.22
C ASP A 347 0.37 -24.69 21.86
N LYS A 348 -0.30 -25.84 21.88
CA LYS A 348 -1.74 -25.95 21.55
C LYS A 348 -2.65 -25.09 22.45
N ASP A 349 -2.17 -24.73 23.63
CA ASP A 349 -2.89 -23.92 24.62
C ASP A 349 -2.48 -22.45 24.58
N GLY A 350 -1.60 -22.06 23.66
CA GLY A 350 -1.13 -20.70 23.43
C GLY A 350 0.02 -20.25 24.32
N TYR A 351 0.75 -21.17 24.96
CA TYR A 351 1.86 -20.84 25.83
C TYR A 351 3.22 -20.98 25.16
N VAL A 352 4.17 -20.16 25.62
CA VAL A 352 5.58 -20.21 25.25
C VAL A 352 6.42 -20.81 26.38
N SER A 353 7.65 -21.20 26.09
CA SER A 353 8.61 -21.65 27.10
C SER A 353 9.11 -20.49 27.95
N ILE A 354 9.64 -20.78 29.12
CA ILE A 354 10.29 -19.80 30.01
C ILE A 354 11.71 -20.24 30.35
N SER A 355 12.55 -19.30 30.74
CA SER A 355 13.88 -19.53 31.26
C SER A 355 14.01 -18.85 32.61
N ALA A 356 14.10 -19.62 33.68
CA ALA A 356 14.32 -19.13 35.03
C ALA A 356 15.76 -19.45 35.49
N GLY A 357 16.35 -18.56 36.24
CA GLY A 357 17.74 -18.71 36.73
C GLY A 357 17.93 -19.76 37.83
N ASN A 358 16.97 -20.66 38.06
CA ASN A 358 17.05 -21.70 39.09
C ASN A 358 17.35 -23.08 38.48
N ALA A 359 17.71 -24.04 39.34
CA ALA A 359 18.16 -25.38 38.93
C ALA A 359 17.17 -26.14 38.08
N ASN A 360 15.88 -25.86 38.20
CA ASN A 360 14.80 -26.52 37.46
C ASN A 360 14.36 -25.74 36.22
N ASN A 361 14.89 -24.55 36.00
CA ASN A 361 14.51 -23.62 34.95
C ASN A 361 12.98 -23.32 34.91
N LEU A 362 12.35 -23.24 36.10
CA LEU A 362 10.91 -23.08 36.27
C LEU A 362 10.63 -21.90 37.21
N ALA A 363 9.67 -21.08 36.91
CA ALA A 363 9.13 -20.06 37.80
C ALA A 363 7.89 -20.63 38.52
N THR A 364 7.97 -20.89 39.79
CA THR A 364 6.90 -21.51 40.58
C THR A 364 6.61 -20.73 41.86
N ASN A 365 7.64 -20.32 42.59
CA ASN A 365 7.49 -19.71 43.91
C ASN A 365 7.59 -18.19 43.84
N VAL A 366 7.10 -17.52 44.88
CA VAL A 366 7.29 -16.07 45.06
C VAL A 366 8.78 -15.74 45.02
N ASP A 367 9.08 -14.61 44.39
CA ASP A 367 10.44 -14.11 44.10
C ASP A 367 11.18 -14.87 42.98
N ASP A 368 10.64 -15.95 42.42
CA ASP A 368 11.21 -16.51 41.17
C ASP A 368 11.12 -15.48 40.07
N VAL A 369 12.21 -15.32 39.32
CA VAL A 369 12.34 -14.41 38.19
C VAL A 369 12.64 -15.22 36.93
N ALA A 370 11.98 -14.92 35.84
CA ALA A 370 12.19 -15.63 34.59
C ALA A 370 12.00 -14.72 33.35
N TYR A 371 12.63 -15.14 32.26
CA TYR A 371 12.37 -14.64 30.89
C TYR A 371 11.36 -15.53 30.20
N ALA A 372 10.60 -14.99 29.26
CA ALA A 372 9.95 -15.81 28.27
C ALA A 372 10.95 -16.16 27.16
N ARG A 373 10.98 -17.42 26.76
CA ARG A 373 11.73 -17.92 25.60
C ARG A 373 10.75 -18.20 24.48
N ILE A 374 10.90 -17.50 23.40
CA ILE A 374 10.01 -17.62 22.24
C ILE A 374 10.76 -18.19 21.06
N ASN A 375 10.07 -19.00 20.27
CA ASN A 375 10.52 -19.43 18.97
C ASN A 375 9.61 -18.81 17.91
N LEU A 376 10.15 -18.51 16.74
CA LEU A 376 9.37 -18.08 15.61
C LEU A 376 8.85 -19.28 14.81
N ILE A 377 7.70 -19.10 14.19
CA ILE A 377 7.20 -20.02 13.17
C ILE A 377 8.12 -19.94 11.96
N ILE A 378 8.54 -21.07 11.41
CA ILE A 378 9.28 -21.13 10.15
C ILE A 378 8.31 -20.87 9.01
N GLY A 379 8.71 -20.04 8.06
CA GLY A 379 7.92 -19.75 6.88
C GLY A 379 8.54 -18.69 5.97
N THR A 380 7.96 -18.55 4.80
CA THR A 380 8.34 -17.60 3.75
C THR A 380 7.09 -16.99 3.15
N PRO A 381 7.19 -15.91 2.35
CA PRO A 381 6.06 -15.38 1.61
C PRO A 381 5.41 -16.42 0.69
N GLU A 382 6.18 -17.34 0.12
CA GLU A 382 5.69 -18.40 -0.75
C GLU A 382 4.84 -19.41 0.01
N THR A 383 5.13 -19.67 1.29
CA THR A 383 4.31 -20.53 2.16
C THR A 383 3.08 -19.81 2.72
N GLY A 384 2.94 -18.50 2.45
CA GLY A 384 1.86 -17.66 2.97
C GLY A 384 1.94 -17.38 4.48
N LYS A 385 3.05 -17.76 5.13
CA LYS A 385 3.25 -17.55 6.57
C LYS A 385 3.65 -16.11 6.89
N PHE A 386 4.56 -15.57 6.09
CA PHE A 386 5.04 -14.19 6.23
C PHE A 386 4.82 -13.43 4.93
N LYS A 387 4.71 -12.12 5.03
CA LYS A 387 4.65 -11.26 3.84
C LYS A 387 6.05 -10.81 3.43
N ASN A 388 6.84 -10.40 4.42
CA ASN A 388 8.08 -9.64 4.21
C ASN A 388 9.34 -10.38 4.68
N TYR A 389 9.20 -11.58 5.22
CA TYR A 389 10.31 -12.30 5.84
C TYR A 389 10.45 -13.73 5.30
N ASN A 390 11.68 -14.14 5.16
CA ASN A 390 12.08 -15.55 5.08
C ASN A 390 12.66 -15.95 6.43
N ILE A 391 11.91 -16.72 7.21
CA ILE A 391 12.37 -17.29 8.47
C ILE A 391 12.69 -18.76 8.23
N THR A 392 13.95 -19.04 7.95
CA THR A 392 14.41 -20.38 7.54
C THR A 392 15.40 -20.98 8.53
N ALA A 393 15.50 -20.39 9.73
CA ALA A 393 16.40 -20.84 10.76
C ALA A 393 16.20 -22.34 11.07
N GLU A 394 17.23 -23.13 10.88
CA GLU A 394 17.26 -24.54 11.24
C GLU A 394 17.80 -24.69 12.68
N GLY A 395 17.16 -25.57 13.46
CA GLY A 395 17.52 -25.86 14.83
C GLY A 395 16.94 -24.87 15.86
N ASP A 396 16.74 -25.38 17.09
CA ASP A 396 16.02 -24.65 18.14
C ASP A 396 16.81 -23.43 18.68
N ASN A 397 18.13 -23.43 18.58
CA ASN A 397 18.95 -22.36 19.14
C ASN A 397 19.03 -21.10 18.26
N HIS A 398 18.82 -21.22 16.96
CA HIS A 398 18.99 -20.11 16.03
C HIS A 398 17.75 -19.22 15.89
N ARG A 399 16.58 -19.73 16.25
CA ARG A 399 15.29 -19.00 16.18
C ARG A 399 14.70 -18.66 17.53
N THR A 400 15.45 -18.92 18.62
CA THR A 400 15.02 -18.61 19.99
C THR A 400 15.39 -17.20 20.36
N ILE A 401 14.43 -16.47 20.91
CA ILE A 401 14.61 -15.12 21.43
C ILE A 401 14.17 -15.12 22.89
N GLU A 402 14.97 -14.55 23.78
CA GLU A 402 14.57 -14.28 25.15
C GLU A 402 14.03 -12.85 25.24
N THR A 403 13.01 -12.64 26.08
CA THR A 403 12.48 -11.29 26.30
C THR A 403 13.53 -10.41 26.98
N THR A 404 13.55 -9.13 26.62
CA THR A 404 14.52 -8.15 27.18
C THR A 404 14.26 -7.83 28.65
N ASN A 405 13.02 -8.05 29.10
CA ASN A 405 12.58 -7.90 30.46
C ASN A 405 12.14 -9.23 31.06
N THR A 406 12.17 -9.30 32.38
CA THR A 406 11.76 -10.46 33.17
C THR A 406 10.40 -10.24 33.80
N PHE A 407 9.74 -11.33 34.16
CA PHE A 407 8.65 -11.31 35.13
C PHE A 407 9.10 -11.90 36.45
N LYS A 408 8.38 -11.56 37.53
CA LYS A 408 8.51 -12.18 38.84
C LYS A 408 7.19 -12.81 39.28
N VAL A 409 7.30 -13.83 40.14
CA VAL A 409 6.13 -14.39 40.81
C VAL A 409 5.82 -13.59 42.06
N THR A 410 4.58 -13.15 42.21
CA THR A 410 4.09 -12.42 43.40
C THR A 410 3.21 -13.31 44.25
N SER A 411 3.08 -12.99 45.54
CA SER A 411 2.20 -13.74 46.43
C SER A 411 0.73 -13.69 46.05
N ARG A 412 0.01 -14.75 46.40
CA ARG A 412 -1.45 -14.85 46.24
C ARG A 412 -2.11 -14.43 47.56
N ASP A 413 -2.99 -13.42 47.53
CA ASP A 413 -3.86 -13.13 48.65
C ASP A 413 -5.03 -14.14 48.67
N LEU A 414 -5.21 -14.79 49.82
CA LEU A 414 -6.32 -15.77 50.00
C LEU A 414 -7.69 -15.11 49.95
N SER A 415 -7.82 -13.81 50.21
CA SER A 415 -9.07 -13.07 50.02
C SER A 415 -9.53 -13.02 48.54
N ASP A 416 -8.61 -13.23 47.60
CA ASP A 416 -8.90 -13.29 46.15
C ASP A 416 -9.10 -14.70 45.62
N VAL A 417 -9.25 -15.68 46.55
CA VAL A 417 -9.40 -17.09 46.20
C VAL A 417 -10.80 -17.56 46.55
N ASN A 418 -11.47 -18.15 45.59
CA ASN A 418 -12.73 -18.87 45.85
C ASN A 418 -12.39 -20.28 46.31
N VAL A 419 -13.04 -20.70 47.38
CA VAL A 419 -12.85 -22.01 47.99
C VAL A 419 -14.14 -22.79 48.00
N SER A 420 -14.08 -24.02 47.49
CA SER A 420 -15.18 -24.97 47.53
C SER A 420 -14.77 -26.23 48.27
N ILE A 421 -15.56 -26.69 49.19
CA ILE A 421 -15.33 -27.88 50.00
C ILE A 421 -16.46 -28.88 49.78
N LYS A 422 -16.11 -30.13 49.49
CA LYS A 422 -17.10 -31.21 49.39
C LYS A 422 -17.76 -31.48 50.73
N ALA A 423 -19.02 -31.85 50.71
CA ALA A 423 -19.71 -32.32 51.91
C ALA A 423 -18.99 -33.54 52.50
N LYS A 424 -18.92 -33.59 53.82
CA LYS A 424 -18.34 -34.72 54.56
C LYS A 424 -19.46 -35.56 55.17
N THR A 425 -19.29 -36.85 55.15
CA THR A 425 -20.25 -37.76 55.78
C THR A 425 -20.05 -37.79 57.30
N TYR A 426 -21.12 -37.74 58.05
CA TYR A 426 -21.11 -37.90 59.52
C TYR A 426 -20.41 -39.20 59.91
N ASN A 427 -19.52 -39.11 60.89
CA ASN A 427 -18.71 -40.24 61.38
C ASN A 427 -18.66 -40.29 62.90
N ASP A 428 -19.77 -40.72 63.48
CA ASP A 428 -19.90 -41.01 64.92
C ASP A 428 -19.23 -39.97 65.85
N LYS A 429 -19.64 -38.70 65.71
CA LYS A 429 -19.16 -37.55 66.48
C LYS A 429 -17.66 -37.29 66.41
N LYS A 430 -16.96 -37.90 65.45
CA LYS A 430 -15.55 -37.59 65.22
C LYS A 430 -15.42 -36.29 64.44
N LYS A 431 -14.50 -35.44 64.87
CA LYS A 431 -14.14 -34.21 64.15
C LYS A 431 -13.71 -34.57 62.73
N VAL A 432 -14.28 -33.93 61.75
CA VAL A 432 -13.92 -34.16 60.36
C VAL A 432 -12.59 -33.50 60.02
N THR A 433 -11.90 -34.05 59.02
CA THR A 433 -10.68 -33.46 58.41
C THR A 433 -11.00 -33.12 56.97
N ILE A 434 -10.36 -32.05 56.48
CA ILE A 434 -10.47 -31.63 55.07
C ILE A 434 -9.14 -31.95 54.38
N ASP A 435 -9.17 -32.95 53.51
CA ASP A 435 -8.00 -33.41 52.77
C ASP A 435 -7.92 -32.72 51.43
N LYS A 436 -6.77 -32.88 50.74
CA LYS A 436 -6.53 -32.27 49.42
C LYS A 436 -7.63 -32.56 48.41
N ASN A 437 -8.23 -33.73 48.41
CA ASN A 437 -9.26 -34.14 47.49
C ASN A 437 -10.67 -33.60 47.85
N ASP A 438 -10.81 -33.03 49.05
CA ASP A 438 -12.08 -32.46 49.53
C ASP A 438 -12.23 -30.98 49.18
N ILE A 439 -11.11 -30.28 48.93
CA ILE A 439 -11.08 -28.84 48.75
C ILE A 439 -10.56 -28.45 47.36
N THR A 440 -11.22 -27.46 46.78
CA THR A 440 -10.81 -26.86 45.52
C THR A 440 -10.62 -25.38 45.70
N PHE A 441 -9.47 -24.87 45.24
CA PHE A 441 -9.17 -23.45 45.17
C PHE A 441 -9.24 -22.97 43.72
N THR A 442 -9.91 -21.85 43.48
CA THR A 442 -9.98 -21.20 42.18
C THR A 442 -9.71 -19.70 42.30
N ASP A 443 -9.16 -19.10 41.27
CA ASP A 443 -9.09 -17.64 41.18
C ASP A 443 -10.46 -17.02 40.83
N LYS A 444 -10.52 -15.70 40.74
CA LYS A 444 -11.74 -14.96 40.35
C LYS A 444 -12.23 -15.30 38.94
N ASN A 445 -11.37 -15.83 38.10
CA ASN A 445 -11.68 -16.25 36.72
C ASN A 445 -12.06 -17.73 36.61
N GLY A 446 -12.11 -18.45 37.74
CA GLY A 446 -12.46 -19.89 37.80
C GLY A 446 -11.28 -20.83 37.51
N ASN A 447 -10.06 -20.33 37.34
CA ASN A 447 -8.89 -21.17 37.13
C ASN A 447 -8.49 -21.90 38.41
N THR A 448 -8.25 -23.21 38.32
CA THR A 448 -7.85 -24.05 39.47
C THR A 448 -6.46 -23.72 39.95
N LEU A 449 -6.31 -23.50 41.26
CA LEU A 449 -5.07 -23.24 41.99
C LEU A 449 -4.63 -24.47 42.78
N ASP A 450 -3.32 -24.71 42.96
CA ASP A 450 -2.77 -25.81 43.77
C ASP A 450 -2.15 -25.25 45.07
N LEU A 451 -3.00 -24.74 45.95
CA LEU A 451 -2.58 -24.05 47.18
C LEU A 451 -2.57 -24.93 48.44
N TYR A 452 -3.06 -26.18 48.36
CA TYR A 452 -3.21 -27.04 49.54
C TYR A 452 -1.90 -27.23 50.32
N LYS A 453 -0.76 -27.31 49.65
CA LYS A 453 0.56 -27.46 50.26
C LYS A 453 1.01 -26.20 51.02
N ASP A 454 0.44 -25.04 50.75
CA ASP A 454 0.90 -23.73 51.22
C ASP A 454 0.03 -23.17 52.36
N VAL A 455 -1.10 -23.83 52.65
CA VAL A 455 -2.10 -23.33 53.61
C VAL A 455 -2.31 -24.30 54.76
N VAL A 456 -2.80 -23.76 55.87
CA VAL A 456 -3.38 -24.49 57.00
C VAL A 456 -4.88 -24.32 56.94
N ILE A 457 -5.60 -25.43 57.01
CA ILE A 457 -7.07 -25.47 57.01
C ILE A 457 -7.50 -25.81 58.47
N THR A 458 -8.11 -24.85 59.13
CA THR A 458 -8.55 -25.01 60.53
C THR A 458 -10.05 -25.31 60.50
N VAL A 459 -10.40 -26.53 60.86
CA VAL A 459 -11.76 -27.00 61.05
C VAL A 459 -12.18 -26.70 62.48
N PRO A 460 -13.40 -26.12 62.72
CA PRO A 460 -13.87 -25.88 64.09
C PRO A 460 -13.96 -27.17 64.91
N ASP A 461 -13.67 -27.09 66.22
CA ASP A 461 -13.70 -28.28 67.09
C ASP A 461 -15.11 -28.90 67.26
N ASN A 462 -16.13 -28.11 67.08
CA ASN A 462 -17.53 -28.57 67.12
C ASN A 462 -18.03 -29.14 65.77
N ALA A 463 -17.18 -29.30 64.76
CA ALA A 463 -17.59 -29.91 63.48
C ALA A 463 -17.59 -31.44 63.59
N THR A 464 -18.53 -31.96 64.39
CA THR A 464 -18.70 -33.37 64.72
C THR A 464 -20.09 -33.91 64.36
N ASP A 465 -21.09 -33.05 64.24
CA ASP A 465 -22.48 -33.42 64.01
C ASP A 465 -22.93 -32.96 62.60
N ILE A 466 -24.06 -33.48 62.16
CA ILE A 466 -24.70 -33.05 60.89
C ILE A 466 -25.01 -31.56 60.99
N GLY A 467 -24.57 -30.77 60.01
CA GLY A 467 -24.76 -29.32 60.00
C GLY A 467 -23.83 -28.60 59.02
N SER A 468 -23.93 -27.28 58.99
CA SER A 468 -23.06 -26.40 58.22
C SER A 468 -22.01 -25.78 59.11
N TYR A 469 -20.75 -25.82 58.65
CA TYR A 469 -19.60 -25.35 59.36
C TYR A 469 -18.73 -24.46 58.49
N LYS A 470 -17.95 -23.59 59.11
CA LYS A 470 -17.02 -22.68 58.43
C LYS A 470 -15.56 -23.01 58.80
N VAL A 471 -14.76 -23.32 57.81
CA VAL A 471 -13.29 -23.46 58.00
C VAL A 471 -12.60 -22.12 57.84
N THR A 472 -11.49 -21.96 58.53
CA THR A 472 -10.54 -20.86 58.33
C THR A 472 -9.30 -21.38 57.62
N ILE A 473 -8.86 -20.66 56.59
CA ILE A 473 -7.72 -21.02 55.73
C ILE A 473 -6.69 -19.90 55.86
N THR A 474 -5.52 -20.24 56.34
CA THR A 474 -4.39 -19.32 56.57
C THR A 474 -3.10 -19.84 55.92
N PRO A 475 -2.13 -18.97 55.59
CA PRO A 475 -0.82 -19.41 55.15
C PRO A 475 -0.17 -20.33 56.19
N LYS A 476 0.63 -21.30 55.72
CA LYS A 476 1.57 -22.00 56.61
C LYS A 476 2.61 -21.02 57.12
N GLU A 477 3.13 -21.30 58.32
CA GLU A 477 4.21 -20.53 58.92
C GLU A 477 5.41 -20.42 57.97
N LEU A 478 5.97 -19.22 57.82
CA LEU A 478 7.10 -18.91 56.94
C LEU A 478 6.82 -19.07 55.44
N ASN A 479 5.59 -19.36 55.04
CA ASN A 479 5.22 -19.44 53.64
C ASN A 479 5.09 -18.01 53.03
N LYS A 480 5.81 -17.75 51.95
CA LYS A 480 5.76 -16.47 51.23
C LYS A 480 4.85 -16.48 50.04
N ASN A 481 4.39 -17.66 49.60
CA ASN A 481 3.63 -17.84 48.36
C ASN A 481 2.20 -17.34 48.46
N VAL A 482 1.64 -17.45 49.67
CA VAL A 482 0.27 -17.00 49.95
C VAL A 482 0.25 -16.03 51.14
N THR A 483 -0.69 -15.09 51.12
CA THR A 483 -0.93 -14.09 52.16
C THR A 483 -2.40 -13.99 52.51
N GLY A 484 -2.71 -13.28 53.60
CA GLY A 484 -4.11 -13.06 53.98
C GLY A 484 -4.77 -14.30 54.55
N THR A 485 -6.07 -14.24 54.76
CA THR A 485 -6.90 -15.30 55.32
C THR A 485 -8.23 -15.36 54.57
N THR A 486 -8.76 -16.55 54.36
CA THR A 486 -10.09 -16.74 53.81
C THR A 486 -10.87 -17.78 54.58
N THR A 487 -12.19 -17.85 54.38
CA THR A 487 -13.03 -18.85 54.99
C THR A 487 -13.92 -19.52 53.93
N ALA A 488 -14.32 -20.74 54.18
CA ALA A 488 -15.25 -21.45 53.33
C ALA A 488 -16.25 -22.28 54.15
N ASP A 489 -17.45 -22.36 53.66
CA ASP A 489 -18.49 -23.19 54.29
C ASP A 489 -18.40 -24.63 53.76
N PHE A 490 -18.70 -25.59 54.62
CA PHE A 490 -18.90 -26.99 54.25
C PHE A 490 -20.00 -27.63 55.09
N ASN A 491 -20.56 -28.71 54.60
CA ASN A 491 -21.62 -29.43 55.27
C ASN A 491 -21.13 -30.80 55.72
N ILE A 492 -21.56 -31.20 56.92
CA ILE A 492 -21.54 -32.59 57.35
C ILE A 492 -22.97 -33.13 57.09
N VAL A 493 -23.05 -34.16 56.29
CA VAL A 493 -24.33 -34.79 55.89
C VAL A 493 -24.45 -36.19 56.44
N GLY A 494 -25.66 -36.68 56.62
CA GLY A 494 -25.89 -38.08 56.98
C GLY A 494 -25.38 -39.05 55.94
N THR A 495 -25.13 -40.26 56.34
CA THR A 495 -24.85 -41.34 55.40
C THR A 495 -26.07 -41.62 54.54
N ASP A 496 -25.91 -41.56 53.23
CA ASP A 496 -26.95 -41.98 52.30
C ASP A 496 -27.09 -43.52 52.35
N ILE A 497 -28.22 -43.95 52.84
CA ILE A 497 -28.55 -45.35 52.92
C ILE A 497 -29.57 -45.78 51.87
N SER A 498 -29.88 -44.91 50.89
CA SER A 498 -30.88 -45.21 49.83
C SER A 498 -30.59 -46.46 49.01
N GLY A 499 -29.29 -46.80 48.88
CA GLY A 499 -28.84 -48.02 48.21
C GLY A 499 -28.59 -49.20 49.18
N GLY A 500 -28.84 -49.00 50.46
CA GLY A 500 -28.62 -50.03 51.43
C GLY A 500 -29.71 -51.12 51.40
N THR A 501 -29.30 -52.34 51.60
CA THR A 501 -30.24 -53.44 51.80
C THR A 501 -30.29 -53.78 53.28
N PHE A 502 -31.49 -53.75 53.83
CA PHE A 502 -31.75 -54.26 55.20
C PHE A 502 -31.83 -55.78 55.11
N ALA A 503 -31.05 -56.45 55.93
CA ALA A 503 -31.06 -57.89 56.03
C ALA A 503 -31.26 -58.27 57.53
N ASN A 504 -32.06 -59.25 57.78
CA ASN A 504 -32.12 -59.88 59.08
C ASN A 504 -31.23 -61.11 59.16
N GLU A 505 -30.87 -61.58 60.31
CA GLU A 505 -30.00 -62.70 60.51
C GLU A 505 -30.46 -64.02 59.90
N LYS A 506 -31.74 -64.11 59.47
CA LYS A 506 -32.28 -65.39 58.96
C LYS A 506 -32.34 -65.47 57.43
N ASN A 507 -32.73 -64.42 56.70
CA ASN A 507 -33.02 -64.57 55.28
C ASN A 507 -32.66 -63.37 54.41
N GLY A 508 -31.99 -62.33 54.92
CA GLY A 508 -31.57 -61.12 54.12
C GLY A 508 -32.74 -60.23 53.69
N LYS A 509 -33.91 -60.42 54.21
CA LYS A 509 -35.13 -59.59 54.01
C LYS A 509 -35.78 -59.24 55.32
N LEU A 510 -36.23 -57.99 55.49
CA LEU A 510 -37.08 -57.60 56.56
C LEU A 510 -38.49 -58.14 56.27
N ASP A 511 -39.08 -58.88 57.27
CA ASP A 511 -40.44 -59.25 57.18
C ASP A 511 -41.37 -58.01 57.37
N ASN A 512 -42.44 -57.96 56.62
CA ASN A 512 -43.46 -56.96 56.82
C ASN A 512 -43.99 -57.08 58.27
N LYS A 513 -43.89 -55.97 58.99
CA LYS A 513 -44.47 -55.86 60.33
C LYS A 513 -45.72 -55.00 60.30
N GLU A 514 -46.77 -55.47 60.88
CA GLU A 514 -48.00 -54.67 61.07
C GLU A 514 -47.74 -53.58 62.11
N TYR A 515 -48.20 -52.38 61.84
CA TYR A 515 -48.08 -51.26 62.78
C TYR A 515 -49.00 -51.56 64.00
N THR A 516 -48.38 -51.70 65.15
CA THR A 516 -49.11 -52.00 66.41
C THR A 516 -49.27 -50.78 67.35
N GLY A 517 -48.77 -49.63 66.95
CA GLY A 517 -48.68 -48.44 67.79
C GLY A 517 -47.51 -48.43 68.76
N GLU A 518 -46.67 -49.47 68.74
CA GLU A 518 -45.49 -49.59 69.60
C GLU A 518 -44.22 -49.63 68.73
N GLN A 519 -43.04 -49.41 69.36
CA GLN A 519 -41.77 -49.49 68.70
C GLN A 519 -41.51 -50.91 68.15
N ILE A 520 -41.38 -51.03 66.85
CA ILE A 520 -40.99 -52.26 66.21
C ILE A 520 -39.45 -52.45 66.37
N VAL A 521 -39.05 -53.44 67.12
CA VAL A 521 -37.69 -53.87 67.31
C VAL A 521 -37.49 -55.04 66.35
N THR A 522 -36.50 -54.88 65.38
CA THR A 522 -36.13 -55.91 64.45
C THR A 522 -34.85 -56.64 64.87
#